data_04462ed358195e47bf5023dcb33f3791
#
_entry.id   04462ed358195e47bf5023dcb33f3791
#
_cell.length_a   1.000
_cell.length_b   1.000
_cell.length_c   1.000
_cell.angle_alpha   90.00
_cell.angle_beta   90.00
_cell.angle_gamma   90.00
#
_symmetry.space_group_name_H-M   'P 1'
#
loop_
_entity.id
_entity.type
_entity.pdbx_description
1 polymer ?
#
loop_
_entity_poly.entity_id
_entity_poly.type
_entity_poly.pdbx_seq_one_letter_code
_entity_poly.pdbx_strand_id
1 'polypeptide(L)'
;MHDNNFTTMEKKVINPWKWQDARNYVQAVEVKNIEGTLYVSGQTAIDDDGNSSSADMKTQIVHAIENLEKVIHSSGYELRNIVRLNIYTTSSSELFENFSLIQEWLIRNQIQQASTVLEVKSLFETLVVELEATVVK
;
A
#
# COMPACT_ATOMS: atom_id res chain seq x y z
N MET A 1 3.52 19.06 -37.63
CA MET A 1 2.40 18.64 -36.83
C MET A 1 2.83 17.58 -35.87
N HIS A 2 2.50 17.77 -34.70
CA HIS A 2 2.78 16.79 -33.74
C HIS A 2 1.63 15.89 -33.54
N ASP A 3 1.93 14.66 -33.77
CA ASP A 3 1.09 13.69 -33.21
C ASP A 3 1.22 13.75 -31.73
N ASN A 4 0.22 14.23 -31.12
CA ASN A 4 0.11 14.10 -29.68
C ASN A 4 -0.30 12.68 -29.34
N ASN A 5 0.49 11.74 -29.81
CA ASN A 5 0.32 10.35 -29.46
C ASN A 5 0.93 10.03 -28.12
N PHE A 6 0.86 10.97 -27.18
CA PHE A 6 1.20 10.67 -25.82
C PHE A 6 0.09 9.83 -25.24
N THR A 7 0.35 8.56 -25.13
CA THR A 7 -0.54 7.68 -24.41
C THR A 7 -0.26 7.88 -22.95
N THR A 8 -1.21 8.51 -22.25
CA THR A 8 -1.13 8.62 -20.80
C THR A 8 -1.37 7.26 -20.16
N MET A 9 -0.79 7.07 -19.01
CA MET A 9 -1.05 5.89 -18.21
C MET A 9 -2.54 5.78 -17.93
N GLU A 10 -3.08 4.58 -18.09
CA GLU A 10 -4.48 4.28 -17.83
C GLU A 10 -4.60 3.22 -16.75
N LYS A 11 -5.49 3.46 -15.79
CA LYS A 11 -5.85 2.49 -14.77
C LYS A 11 -7.33 2.17 -14.92
N LYS A 12 -7.65 0.88 -15.02
CA LYS A 12 -9.03 0.42 -15.07
C LYS A 12 -9.31 -0.47 -13.87
N VAL A 13 -10.25 -0.03 -13.04
CA VAL A 13 -10.69 -0.76 -11.86
C VAL A 13 -11.77 -1.76 -12.28
N ILE A 14 -11.67 -2.99 -11.78
CA ILE A 14 -12.58 -4.07 -12.10
C ILE A 14 -13.16 -4.62 -10.80
N ASN A 15 -14.47 -4.42 -10.61
CA ASN A 15 -15.20 -4.87 -9.43
C ASN A 15 -16.50 -5.57 -9.88
N PRO A 16 -16.49 -6.90 -10.08
CA PRO A 16 -17.70 -7.64 -10.45
C PRO A 16 -18.79 -7.60 -9.38
N TRP A 17 -18.41 -7.36 -8.15
CA TRP A 17 -19.31 -7.28 -6.99
C TRP A 17 -19.26 -5.89 -6.37
N LYS A 18 -20.15 -5.64 -5.41
CA LYS A 18 -20.20 -4.36 -4.69
C LYS A 18 -19.80 -4.47 -3.23
N TRP A 19 -19.72 -5.67 -2.69
CA TRP A 19 -19.43 -5.84 -1.27
C TRP A 19 -18.04 -5.36 -0.86
N GLN A 20 -17.06 -5.30 -1.79
CA GLN A 20 -15.72 -4.80 -1.48
C GLN A 20 -15.68 -3.27 -1.34
N ASP A 21 -16.70 -2.55 -1.83
CA ASP A 21 -16.69 -1.07 -1.80
C ASP A 21 -16.49 -0.53 -0.38
N ALA A 22 -17.12 -1.16 0.61
CA ALA A 22 -16.99 -0.76 2.00
C ALA A 22 -15.67 -1.19 2.65
N ARG A 23 -14.85 -1.97 1.94
CA ARG A 23 -13.60 -2.52 2.47
C ARG A 23 -12.35 -1.82 1.95
N ASN A 24 -12.53 -0.79 1.12
CA ASN A 24 -11.45 0.06 0.60
C ASN A 24 -10.36 -0.68 -0.16
N TYR A 25 -10.76 -1.58 -1.07
CA TYR A 25 -9.86 -2.18 -2.04
C TYR A 25 -10.65 -2.47 -3.33
N VAL A 26 -9.95 -2.76 -4.40
CA VAL A 26 -10.57 -3.17 -5.66
C VAL A 26 -10.22 -4.63 -5.95
N GLN A 27 -11.08 -5.32 -6.71
CA GLN A 27 -10.84 -6.73 -7.02
C GLN A 27 -9.69 -6.90 -8.00
N ALA A 28 -9.59 -6.00 -8.97
CA ALA A 28 -8.48 -5.98 -9.91
C ALA A 28 -8.28 -4.58 -10.43
N VAL A 29 -7.07 -4.27 -10.82
CA VAL A 29 -6.76 -3.03 -11.54
C VAL A 29 -5.85 -3.37 -12.72
N GLU A 30 -6.30 -2.98 -13.91
CA GLU A 30 -5.51 -3.12 -15.12
C GLU A 30 -4.79 -1.80 -15.37
N VAL A 31 -3.50 -1.87 -15.66
CA VAL A 31 -2.72 -0.69 -16.00
C VAL A 31 -2.14 -0.83 -17.40
N LYS A 32 -2.23 0.25 -18.19
CA LYS A 32 -1.71 0.33 -19.54
C LYS A 32 -0.89 1.60 -19.72
N ASN A 33 0.03 1.56 -20.67
CA ASN A 33 0.83 2.72 -21.06
C ASN A 33 1.63 3.29 -19.89
N ILE A 34 2.25 2.39 -19.14
CA ILE A 34 3.09 2.77 -18.00
C ILE A 34 4.51 3.08 -18.48
N GLU A 35 5.11 4.11 -17.89
CA GLU A 35 6.52 4.47 -18.12
C GLU A 35 7.43 3.76 -17.14
N GLY A 36 6.93 3.44 -15.96
CA GLY A 36 7.72 2.78 -14.94
C GLY A 36 6.88 2.02 -13.93
N THR A 37 7.51 1.03 -13.32
CA THR A 37 6.94 0.24 -12.23
C THR A 37 7.91 0.23 -11.08
N LEU A 38 7.43 0.61 -9.90
CA LEU A 38 8.20 0.63 -8.67
C LEU A 38 7.75 -0.51 -7.78
N TYR A 39 8.66 -1.42 -7.48
CA TYR A 39 8.43 -2.49 -6.52
C TYR A 39 9.01 -2.08 -5.18
N VAL A 40 8.17 -1.90 -4.19
CA VAL A 40 8.60 -1.46 -2.87
C VAL A 40 8.68 -2.66 -1.95
N SER A 41 9.83 -2.85 -1.32
CA SER A 41 9.99 -3.88 -0.30
C SER A 41 9.03 -3.66 0.86
N GLY A 42 8.77 -4.69 1.63
CA GLY A 42 7.94 -4.57 2.83
C GLY A 42 8.42 -3.47 3.74
N GLN A 43 7.56 -2.51 4.01
CA GLN A 43 7.85 -1.39 4.91
C GLN A 43 7.23 -1.66 6.27
N THR A 44 7.99 -1.41 7.30
CA THR A 44 7.63 -1.72 8.69
C THR A 44 8.01 -0.55 9.59
N ALA A 45 7.71 -0.68 10.88
CA ALA A 45 8.04 0.34 11.88
C ALA A 45 9.51 0.28 12.30
N ILE A 46 10.40 0.55 11.34
CA ILE A 46 11.84 0.64 11.55
C ILE A 46 12.24 2.10 11.44
N ASP A 47 13.04 2.59 12.40
CA ASP A 47 13.47 3.98 12.39
C ASP A 47 14.64 4.23 11.41
N ASP A 48 15.07 5.49 11.30
CA ASP A 48 16.12 5.88 10.35
C ASP A 48 17.47 5.22 10.64
N ASP A 49 17.67 4.72 11.83
CA ASP A 49 18.92 4.03 12.22
C ASP A 49 18.78 2.51 12.06
N GLY A 50 17.65 2.03 11.58
CA GLY A 50 17.44 0.60 11.34
C GLY A 50 16.96 -0.16 12.56
N ASN A 51 16.45 0.52 13.59
CA ASN A 51 15.97 -0.13 14.82
C ASN A 51 14.47 -0.40 14.73
N SER A 52 14.09 -1.65 15.02
CA SER A 52 12.70 -2.08 15.02
C SER A 52 11.95 -1.53 16.23
N SER A 53 10.73 -1.05 15.98
CA SER A 53 9.83 -0.59 17.04
C SER A 53 9.29 -1.76 17.84
N SER A 54 9.13 -1.59 19.15
CA SER A 54 8.40 -2.51 20.02
C SER A 54 7.05 -1.92 20.44
N ALA A 55 6.59 -0.90 19.74
CA ALA A 55 5.32 -0.24 20.03
C ALA A 55 4.12 -1.15 19.68
N ASP A 56 2.92 -0.67 20.02
CA ASP A 56 1.68 -1.39 19.73
C ASP A 56 1.35 -1.36 18.22
N MET A 57 0.33 -2.12 17.84
CA MET A 57 -0.11 -2.24 16.44
C MET A 57 -0.44 -0.86 15.84
N LYS A 58 -1.20 -0.03 16.56
CA LYS A 58 -1.60 1.28 16.09
C LYS A 58 -0.39 2.15 15.72
N THR A 59 0.58 2.23 16.61
CA THR A 59 1.80 3.01 16.41
C THR A 59 2.63 2.45 15.25
N GLN A 60 2.73 1.13 15.15
CA GLN A 60 3.49 0.52 14.06
C GLN A 60 2.81 0.70 12.71
N ILE A 61 1.49 0.69 12.62
CA ILE A 61 0.76 0.99 11.38
C ILE A 61 1.12 2.38 10.87
N VAL A 62 1.05 3.37 11.75
CA VAL A 62 1.38 4.77 11.38
C VAL A 62 2.82 4.87 10.88
N HIS A 63 3.74 4.26 11.59
CA HIS A 63 5.16 4.30 11.24
C HIS A 63 5.44 3.58 9.91
N ALA A 64 4.82 2.42 9.69
CA ALA A 64 4.97 1.67 8.45
C ALA A 64 4.44 2.48 7.26
N ILE A 65 3.29 3.16 7.42
CA ILE A 65 2.73 4.05 6.40
C ILE A 65 3.70 5.19 6.09
N GLU A 66 4.25 5.84 7.11
CA GLU A 66 5.21 6.93 6.93
C GLU A 66 6.45 6.47 6.16
N ASN A 67 6.97 5.29 6.47
CA ASN A 67 8.11 4.74 5.78
C ASN A 67 7.77 4.40 4.32
N LEU A 68 6.60 3.82 4.06
CA LEU A 68 6.14 3.55 2.72
C LEU A 68 6.03 4.82 1.89
N GLU A 69 5.43 5.87 2.46
CA GLU A 69 5.32 7.17 1.80
C GLU A 69 6.71 7.74 1.47
N LYS A 70 7.63 7.64 2.40
CA LYS A 70 9.00 8.15 2.22
C LYS A 70 9.70 7.46 1.03
N VAL A 71 9.58 6.15 0.94
CA VAL A 71 10.19 5.39 -0.17
C VAL A 71 9.55 5.78 -1.51
N ILE A 72 8.22 5.85 -1.56
CA ILE A 72 7.50 6.17 -2.80
C ILE A 72 7.83 7.60 -3.27
N HIS A 73 7.78 8.57 -2.36
CA HIS A 73 8.07 9.96 -2.70
C HIS A 73 9.54 10.14 -3.12
N SER A 74 10.47 9.49 -2.44
CA SER A 74 11.89 9.55 -2.78
C SER A 74 12.18 8.98 -4.16
N SER A 75 11.30 8.10 -4.64
CA SER A 75 11.45 7.46 -5.94
C SER A 75 10.79 8.25 -7.07
N GLY A 76 10.13 9.37 -6.77
CA GLY A 76 9.44 10.18 -7.76
C GLY A 76 8.09 9.62 -8.21
N TYR A 77 7.51 8.73 -7.40
CA TYR A 77 6.18 8.16 -7.68
C TYR A 77 5.15 8.78 -6.73
N GLU A 78 3.88 8.58 -7.03
CA GLU A 78 2.78 9.14 -6.26
C GLU A 78 1.97 8.05 -5.57
N LEU A 79 1.49 8.32 -4.36
CA LEU A 79 0.71 7.36 -3.57
C LEU A 79 -0.56 6.90 -4.28
N ARG A 80 -1.24 7.81 -5.00
CA ARG A 80 -2.46 7.48 -5.74
C ARG A 80 -2.24 6.43 -6.83
N ASN A 81 -0.99 6.19 -7.19
CA ASN A 81 -0.62 5.21 -8.21
C ASN A 81 -0.14 3.88 -7.64
N ILE A 82 -0.38 3.65 -6.34
CA ILE A 82 -0.25 2.33 -5.76
C ILE A 82 -1.35 1.45 -6.37
N VAL A 83 -0.96 0.38 -7.03
CA VAL A 83 -1.90 -0.55 -7.67
C VAL A 83 -1.98 -1.89 -6.95
N ARG A 84 -1.00 -2.19 -6.11
CA ARG A 84 -0.98 -3.38 -5.27
C ARG A 84 -0.49 -3.00 -3.89
N LEU A 85 -1.21 -3.44 -2.87
CA LEU A 85 -0.82 -3.29 -1.48
C LEU A 85 -1.07 -4.60 -0.77
N ASN A 86 -0.01 -5.27 -0.35
CA ASN A 86 -0.10 -6.46 0.48
C ASN A 86 0.20 -6.08 1.91
N ILE A 87 -0.58 -6.60 2.83
CA ILE A 87 -0.46 -6.32 4.26
C ILE A 87 -0.23 -7.63 4.98
N TYR A 88 0.87 -7.70 5.70
CA TYR A 88 1.23 -8.85 6.51
C TYR A 88 1.20 -8.45 7.97
N THR A 89 0.70 -9.31 8.83
CA THR A 89 0.61 -9.03 10.26
C THR A 89 0.83 -10.29 11.08
N THR A 90 1.33 -10.12 12.29
CA THR A 90 1.43 -11.22 13.25
C THR A 90 0.15 -11.41 14.07
N SER A 91 -0.82 -10.47 13.94
CA SER A 91 -2.10 -10.52 14.63
C SER A 91 -3.18 -9.87 13.79
N SER A 92 -3.97 -10.67 13.09
CA SER A 92 -5.07 -10.15 12.27
C SER A 92 -6.13 -9.46 13.12
N SER A 93 -6.40 -9.95 14.33
CA SER A 93 -7.38 -9.32 15.22
C SER A 93 -6.96 -7.90 15.61
N GLU A 94 -5.71 -7.70 16.01
CA GLU A 94 -5.20 -6.37 16.35
C GLU A 94 -5.13 -5.46 15.12
N LEU A 95 -4.75 -6.01 13.97
CA LEU A 95 -4.74 -5.25 12.71
C LEU A 95 -6.15 -4.72 12.42
N PHE A 96 -7.18 -5.56 12.45
CA PHE A 96 -8.53 -5.15 12.10
C PHE A 96 -9.15 -4.21 13.14
N GLU A 97 -8.76 -4.28 14.40
CA GLU A 97 -9.16 -3.28 15.40
C GLU A 97 -8.66 -1.88 15.04
N ASN A 98 -7.56 -1.77 14.32
CA ASN A 98 -6.92 -0.51 13.94
C ASN A 98 -6.98 -0.24 12.44
N PHE A 99 -7.78 -1.02 11.70
CA PHE A 99 -7.76 -0.99 10.23
C PHE A 99 -8.25 0.35 9.67
N SER A 100 -9.04 1.09 10.43
CA SER A 100 -9.51 2.42 10.03
C SER A 100 -8.36 3.38 9.68
N LEU A 101 -7.20 3.22 10.32
CA LEU A 101 -6.02 4.04 10.01
C LEU A 101 -5.56 3.82 8.57
N ILE A 102 -5.56 2.57 8.13
CA ILE A 102 -5.18 2.21 6.76
C ILE A 102 -6.28 2.66 5.79
N GLN A 103 -7.55 2.43 6.11
CA GLN A 103 -8.68 2.83 5.27
C GLN A 103 -8.71 4.33 5.05
N GLU A 104 -8.53 5.12 6.09
CA GLU A 104 -8.49 6.58 6.00
C GLU A 104 -7.33 7.05 5.12
N TRP A 105 -6.18 6.41 5.25
CA TRP A 105 -5.02 6.70 4.42
C TRP A 105 -5.28 6.39 2.94
N LEU A 106 -5.89 5.25 2.65
CA LEU A 106 -6.26 4.85 1.29
C LEU A 106 -7.24 5.86 0.66
N ILE A 107 -8.27 6.24 1.41
CA ILE A 107 -9.30 7.19 0.95
C ILE A 107 -8.67 8.56 0.71
N ARG A 108 -7.91 9.07 1.67
CA ARG A 108 -7.29 10.40 1.60
C ARG A 108 -6.37 10.54 0.39
N ASN A 109 -5.68 9.48 0.02
CA ASN A 109 -4.73 9.48 -1.07
C ASN A 109 -5.29 8.93 -2.38
N GLN A 110 -6.60 8.65 -2.42
CA GLN A 110 -7.29 8.15 -3.62
C GLN A 110 -6.65 6.87 -4.19
N ILE A 111 -6.25 5.99 -3.30
CA ILE A 111 -5.61 4.73 -3.69
C ILE A 111 -6.68 3.70 -4.01
N GLN A 112 -6.60 3.10 -5.20
CA GLN A 112 -7.49 2.03 -5.66
C GLN A 112 -6.63 0.82 -5.98
N GLN A 113 -6.35 0.02 -4.98
CA GLN A 113 -5.38 -1.04 -5.06
C GLN A 113 -6.00 -2.43 -4.99
N ALA A 114 -5.43 -3.36 -5.74
CA ALA A 114 -5.61 -4.78 -5.49
C ALA A 114 -4.85 -5.12 -4.21
N SER A 115 -5.45 -5.88 -3.31
CA SER A 115 -4.88 -6.05 -1.98
C SER A 115 -5.04 -7.47 -1.45
N THR A 116 -4.11 -7.90 -0.65
CA THR A 116 -4.18 -9.15 0.11
C THR A 116 -3.70 -8.87 1.52
N VAL A 117 -4.43 -9.40 2.51
CA VAL A 117 -4.07 -9.30 3.92
C VAL A 117 -3.82 -10.71 4.42
N LEU A 118 -2.66 -10.95 5.02
CA LEU A 118 -2.29 -12.26 5.54
C LEU A 118 -1.75 -12.16 6.96
N GLU A 119 -2.19 -13.07 7.83
CA GLU A 119 -1.52 -13.27 9.10
C GLU A 119 -0.35 -14.22 8.87
N VAL A 120 0.81 -13.84 9.36
CA VAL A 120 2.03 -14.64 9.25
C VAL A 120 2.52 -15.02 10.64
N LYS A 121 3.33 -16.06 10.72
CA LYS A 121 3.83 -16.56 12.00
C LYS A 121 4.69 -15.52 12.71
N SER A 122 5.52 -14.80 11.96
CA SER A 122 6.42 -13.80 12.51
C SER A 122 6.84 -12.81 11.45
N LEU A 123 7.18 -11.63 11.89
CA LEU A 123 7.89 -10.63 11.11
C LEU A 123 9.26 -10.44 11.76
N PHE A 124 10.06 -9.52 11.22
CA PHE A 124 11.39 -9.29 11.76
C PHE A 124 11.31 -8.71 13.18
N GLU A 125 12.04 -9.31 14.12
CA GLU A 125 12.15 -8.86 15.52
C GLU A 125 10.78 -8.59 16.17
N THR A 126 10.51 -7.35 16.59
CA THR A 126 9.31 -6.95 17.33
C THR A 126 8.20 -6.41 16.42
N LEU A 127 8.39 -6.47 15.11
CA LEU A 127 7.45 -5.90 14.15
C LEU A 127 6.18 -6.73 14.05
N VAL A 128 5.04 -6.06 13.95
CA VAL A 128 3.72 -6.71 13.95
C VAL A 128 2.91 -6.43 12.69
N VAL A 129 3.37 -5.51 11.83
CA VAL A 129 2.70 -5.17 10.56
C VAL A 129 3.72 -4.77 9.52
N GLU A 130 3.45 -5.16 8.27
CA GLU A 130 4.31 -4.86 7.13
C GLU A 130 3.47 -4.55 5.91
N LEU A 131 3.86 -3.51 5.17
CA LEU A 131 3.16 -3.05 3.96
C LEU A 131 4.08 -3.19 2.76
N GLU A 132 3.61 -3.89 1.74
CA GLU A 132 4.36 -4.12 0.50
C GLU A 132 3.56 -3.58 -0.67
N ALA A 133 4.16 -2.73 -1.49
CA ALA A 133 3.44 -2.05 -2.54
C ALA A 133 4.10 -2.17 -3.92
N THR A 134 3.26 -2.08 -4.95
CA THR A 134 3.68 -1.87 -6.34
C THR A 134 3.05 -0.58 -6.80
N VAL A 135 3.84 0.32 -7.37
CA VAL A 135 3.41 1.66 -7.81
C VAL A 135 3.80 1.84 -9.27
N VAL A 136 2.96 2.53 -10.02
CA VAL A 136 3.20 2.76 -11.45
C VAL A 136 3.21 4.25 -11.80
N LYS A 137 3.76 4.56 -12.95
CA LYS A 137 3.65 5.90 -13.54
C LYS A 137 3.77 5.85 -15.04
#